data_59c682d2dd06dfca24abbef90ab2ae81
#
_entry.id   59c682d2dd06dfca24abbef90ab2ae81
#
_cell.length_a   1.000
_cell.length_b   1.000
_cell.length_c   1.000
_cell.angle_alpha   90.00
_cell.angle_beta   90.00
_cell.angle_gamma   90.00
#
_symmetry.space_group_name_H-M   'P 1'
#
loop_
_entity.id
_entity.type
_entity.pdbx_description
1 polymer ?
#
loop_
_entity_poly.entity_id
_entity_poly.type
_entity_poly.pdbx_seq_one_letter_code
_entity_poly.pdbx_strand_id
1 'polypeptide(L)'
;MQKSLHIDPNKCTHCLQCEMACSFENYGVFNNSKSRIKVFEFHHTGRKVPYTCTQCDEAWCMHACPVEAIKLDKNTGAKVVLEDVCVGCKVCTVACPFGTINYVADIGKVQKCDLCFGEPACAEACPTGAITFIDANWTGLDRMRQWAEKTDTAAA
;
A
#
# COMPACT_ATOMS: atom_id res chain seq x y z
N MET A 1 -0.59 16.24 -8.36
CA MET A 1 -0.13 15.11 -9.18
C MET A 1 -0.26 13.89 -8.29
N GLN A 2 -1.04 12.89 -8.69
CA GLN A 2 -1.26 11.70 -7.85
C GLN A 2 -0.09 10.74 -8.01
N LYS A 3 0.56 10.38 -6.89
CA LYS A 3 1.59 9.35 -6.86
C LYS A 3 1.02 8.06 -6.29
N SER A 4 1.58 6.93 -6.68
CA SER A 4 1.18 5.61 -6.17
C SER A 4 2.39 4.69 -5.95
N LEU A 5 2.19 3.70 -5.09
CA LEU A 5 3.15 2.62 -4.94
C LEU A 5 2.94 1.62 -6.09
N HIS A 6 3.98 1.45 -6.90
CA HIS A 6 4.05 0.41 -7.91
C HIS A 6 4.78 -0.80 -7.32
N ILE A 7 4.18 -1.97 -7.44
CA ILE A 7 4.70 -3.23 -6.87
C ILE A 7 4.99 -4.21 -8.02
N ASP A 8 6.25 -4.65 -8.13
CA ASP A 8 6.67 -5.74 -9.01
C ASP A 8 6.97 -6.99 -8.18
N PRO A 9 6.06 -7.96 -8.10
CA PRO A 9 6.26 -9.16 -7.32
C PRO A 9 7.44 -10.02 -7.77
N ASN A 10 7.88 -9.89 -9.04
CA ASN A 10 8.98 -10.72 -9.56
C ASN A 10 10.33 -10.31 -8.98
N LYS A 11 10.45 -9.07 -8.49
CA LYS A 11 11.66 -8.56 -7.82
C LYS A 11 11.66 -8.79 -6.31
N CYS A 12 10.53 -9.24 -5.74
CA CYS A 12 10.40 -9.41 -4.29
C CYS A 12 11.16 -10.64 -3.80
N THR A 13 12.06 -10.45 -2.83
CA THR A 13 12.86 -11.52 -2.19
C THR A 13 12.31 -11.98 -0.84
N HIS A 14 11.18 -11.42 -0.37
CA HIS A 14 10.61 -11.68 0.95
C HIS A 14 11.54 -11.28 2.12
N CYS A 15 12.32 -10.23 1.95
CA CYS A 15 13.21 -9.76 3.02
C CYS A 15 12.49 -9.03 4.16
N LEU A 16 11.20 -8.68 3.99
CA LEU A 16 10.32 -7.99 4.95
C LEU A 16 10.79 -6.58 5.37
N GLN A 17 11.82 -6.01 4.76
CA GLN A 17 12.30 -4.66 5.09
C GLN A 17 11.21 -3.60 4.90
N CYS A 18 10.35 -3.74 3.91
CA CYS A 18 9.21 -2.85 3.68
C CYS A 18 8.20 -2.87 4.84
N GLU A 19 7.94 -4.05 5.44
CA GLU A 19 7.06 -4.16 6.61
C GLU A 19 7.70 -3.53 7.84
N MET A 20 9.00 -3.78 8.05
CA MET A 20 9.74 -3.21 9.16
C MET A 20 9.82 -1.68 9.06
N ALA A 21 10.19 -1.16 7.90
CA ALA A 21 10.24 0.28 7.66
C ALA A 21 8.87 0.94 7.86
N CYS A 22 7.79 0.33 7.33
CA CYS A 22 6.44 0.83 7.49
C CYS A 22 5.99 0.88 8.95
N SER A 23 6.29 -0.15 9.74
CA SER A 23 5.94 -0.17 11.16
C SER A 23 6.76 0.82 11.98
N PHE A 24 8.04 0.98 11.65
CA PHE A 24 8.90 1.95 12.31
C PHE A 24 8.48 3.39 12.03
N GLU A 25 8.20 3.73 10.78
CA GLU A 25 7.73 5.05 10.37
C GLU A 25 6.43 5.46 11.07
N ASN A 26 5.49 4.54 11.20
CA ASN A 26 4.17 4.83 11.74
C ASN A 26 4.06 4.69 13.27
N TYR A 27 4.93 3.89 13.90
CA TYR A 27 4.80 3.53 15.33
C TYR A 27 6.12 3.59 16.11
N GLY A 28 7.25 3.90 15.46
CA GLY A 28 8.57 3.90 16.10
C GLY A 28 9.06 2.53 16.57
N VAL A 29 8.44 1.44 16.11
CA VAL A 29 8.79 0.06 16.50
C VAL A 29 8.86 -0.86 15.30
N PHE A 30 9.79 -1.81 15.33
CA PHE A 30 9.89 -2.86 14.31
C PHE A 30 8.93 -4.00 14.66
N ASN A 31 7.75 -3.96 14.08
CA ASN A 31 6.69 -4.96 14.29
C ASN A 31 5.87 -5.17 13.04
N ASN A 32 6.06 -6.31 12.38
CA ASN A 32 5.37 -6.63 11.14
C ASN A 32 3.84 -6.60 11.28
N SER A 33 3.29 -6.93 12.47
CA SER A 33 1.84 -6.90 12.67
C SER A 33 1.24 -5.50 12.57
N LYS A 34 2.02 -4.46 12.86
CA LYS A 34 1.63 -3.05 12.78
C LYS A 34 1.88 -2.42 11.41
N SER A 35 2.52 -3.14 10.50
CA SER A 35 2.77 -2.64 9.14
C SER A 35 1.47 -2.54 8.33
N ARG A 36 1.36 -1.46 7.54
CA ARG A 36 0.27 -1.19 6.60
C ARG A 36 0.50 -1.80 5.21
N ILE A 37 1.71 -2.32 4.95
CA ILE A 37 2.04 -3.16 3.81
C ILE A 37 2.31 -4.58 4.32
N LYS A 38 1.92 -5.60 3.55
CA LYS A 38 2.13 -7.01 3.89
C LYS A 38 2.76 -7.75 2.74
N VAL A 39 3.66 -8.66 3.03
CA VAL A 39 4.26 -9.54 2.02
C VAL A 39 3.71 -10.95 2.20
N PHE A 40 2.94 -11.40 1.22
CA PHE A 40 2.37 -12.75 1.22
C PHE A 40 3.27 -13.70 0.44
N GLU A 41 3.53 -14.88 1.01
CA GLU A 41 4.23 -15.96 0.34
C GLU A 41 3.24 -17.07 -0.03
N PHE A 42 3.22 -17.41 -1.31
CA PHE A 42 2.39 -18.47 -1.86
C PHE A 42 3.23 -19.72 -2.09
N HIS A 43 3.26 -20.63 -1.12
CA HIS A 43 4.11 -21.82 -1.14
C HIS A 43 3.96 -22.70 -2.39
N HIS A 44 2.73 -22.81 -2.94
CA HIS A 44 2.45 -23.61 -4.14
C HIS A 44 3.06 -23.05 -5.43
N THR A 45 3.34 -21.75 -5.50
CA THR A 45 3.96 -21.07 -6.65
C THR A 45 5.35 -20.52 -6.35
N GLY A 46 5.76 -20.48 -5.07
CA GLY A 46 6.96 -19.82 -4.61
C GLY A 46 6.94 -18.28 -4.77
N ARG A 47 5.80 -17.71 -5.16
CA ARG A 47 5.66 -16.26 -5.38
C ARG A 47 5.55 -15.52 -4.07
N LYS A 48 6.19 -14.35 -4.04
CA LYS A 48 6.18 -13.42 -2.93
C LYS A 48 5.61 -12.10 -3.40
N VAL A 49 4.51 -11.67 -2.78
CA VAL A 49 3.75 -10.52 -3.27
C VAL A 49 3.56 -9.51 -2.15
N PRO A 50 4.27 -8.38 -2.19
CA PRO A 50 3.94 -7.24 -1.35
C PRO A 50 2.57 -6.69 -1.73
N TYR A 51 1.76 -6.36 -0.75
CA TYR A 51 0.43 -5.82 -0.97
C TYR A 51 0.10 -4.73 0.03
N THR A 52 -0.52 -3.65 -0.43
CA THR A 52 -0.95 -2.52 0.39
C THR A 52 -2.16 -1.83 -0.24
N CYS A 53 -2.60 -0.73 0.36
CA CYS A 53 -3.71 0.06 -0.16
C CYS A 53 -3.39 0.64 -1.55
N THR A 54 -4.28 0.40 -2.50
CA THR A 54 -4.17 0.86 -3.89
C THR A 54 -4.53 2.32 -4.10
N GLN A 55 -4.95 3.04 -3.05
CA GLN A 55 -5.36 4.45 -3.11
C GLN A 55 -6.43 4.71 -4.19
N CYS A 56 -7.48 3.87 -4.22
CA CYS A 56 -8.55 3.91 -5.22
C CYS A 56 -9.03 5.33 -5.50
N ASP A 57 -9.33 5.63 -6.76
CA ASP A 57 -9.94 6.90 -7.13
C ASP A 57 -11.33 7.00 -6.50
N GLU A 58 -12.19 6.04 -6.77
CA GLU A 58 -13.46 5.85 -6.06
C GLU A 58 -13.21 5.12 -4.72
N ALA A 59 -13.03 5.91 -3.67
CA ALA A 59 -12.63 5.40 -2.36
C ALA A 59 -13.83 4.92 -1.52
N TRP A 60 -14.29 3.69 -1.73
CA TRP A 60 -15.40 3.07 -1.01
C TRP A 60 -15.28 3.19 0.51
N CYS A 61 -14.09 3.06 1.05
CA CYS A 61 -13.83 3.23 2.47
C CYS A 61 -14.11 4.66 2.98
N MET A 62 -13.87 5.67 2.14
CA MET A 62 -14.15 7.07 2.45
C MET A 62 -15.65 7.32 2.43
N HIS A 63 -16.36 6.82 1.41
CA HIS A 63 -17.81 6.98 1.27
C HIS A 63 -18.59 6.22 2.36
N ALA A 64 -18.07 5.06 2.79
CA ALA A 64 -18.72 4.24 3.83
C ALA A 64 -18.49 4.77 5.26
N CYS A 65 -17.61 5.75 5.46
CA CYS A 65 -17.27 6.21 6.80
C CYS A 65 -18.38 7.11 7.38
N PRO A 66 -19.10 6.70 8.44
CA PRO A 66 -20.23 7.46 8.98
C PRO A 66 -19.83 8.77 9.66
N VAL A 67 -18.58 8.87 10.10
CA VAL A 67 -18.02 10.07 10.78
C VAL A 67 -17.04 10.83 9.86
N GLU A 68 -16.95 10.45 8.59
CA GLU A 68 -16.06 11.06 7.61
C GLU A 68 -14.58 11.16 8.06
N ALA A 69 -14.10 10.19 8.82
CA ALA A 69 -12.72 10.15 9.30
C ALA A 69 -11.69 9.84 8.22
N ILE A 70 -12.12 9.42 7.03
CA ILE A 70 -11.19 9.16 5.91
C ILE A 70 -11.31 10.32 4.92
N LYS A 71 -10.21 11.04 4.72
CA LYS A 71 -10.16 12.23 3.88
C LYS A 71 -9.08 12.10 2.80
N LEU A 72 -9.28 12.83 1.71
CA LEU A 72 -8.30 12.99 0.65
C LEU A 72 -7.24 14.01 1.07
N ASP A 73 -5.99 13.59 1.12
CA ASP A 73 -4.87 14.52 1.18
C ASP A 73 -4.61 15.09 -0.22
N LYS A 74 -4.75 16.39 -0.36
CA LYS A 74 -4.63 17.09 -1.65
C LYS A 74 -3.19 17.12 -2.19
N ASN A 75 -2.19 16.98 -1.33
CA ASN A 75 -0.79 17.04 -1.73
C ASN A 75 -0.33 15.73 -2.36
N THR A 76 -0.72 14.61 -1.77
CA THR A 76 -0.28 13.27 -2.19
C THR A 76 -1.33 12.50 -2.98
N GLY A 77 -2.60 12.90 -2.89
CA GLY A 77 -3.74 12.14 -3.41
C GLY A 77 -4.08 10.91 -2.55
N ALA A 78 -3.43 10.74 -1.41
CA ALA A 78 -3.71 9.63 -0.49
C ALA A 78 -5.05 9.83 0.23
N LYS A 79 -5.75 8.73 0.48
CA LYS A 79 -6.89 8.71 1.38
C LYS A 79 -6.38 8.36 2.78
N VAL A 80 -6.41 9.33 3.70
CA VAL A 80 -5.80 9.24 5.04
C VAL A 80 -6.88 9.09 6.09
N VAL A 81 -6.60 8.31 7.12
CA VAL A 81 -7.47 8.19 8.31
C VAL A 81 -7.08 9.26 9.31
N LEU A 82 -8.02 10.11 9.66
CA LEU A 82 -7.88 11.07 10.76
C LEU A 82 -8.18 10.35 12.08
N GLU A 83 -7.13 10.05 12.83
CA GLU A 83 -7.24 9.25 14.06
C GLU A 83 -8.12 9.92 15.11
N ASP A 84 -8.06 11.24 15.23
CA ASP A 84 -8.88 12.01 16.19
C ASP A 84 -10.38 11.92 15.90
N VAL A 85 -10.75 11.75 14.63
CA VAL A 85 -12.15 11.65 14.18
C VAL A 85 -12.64 10.19 14.15
N CYS A 86 -11.74 9.24 13.93
CA CYS A 86 -12.07 7.84 13.80
C CYS A 86 -12.63 7.26 15.10
N VAL A 87 -13.82 6.67 15.05
CA VAL A 87 -14.48 6.01 16.20
C VAL A 87 -14.27 4.50 16.25
N GLY A 88 -13.49 3.93 15.32
CA GLY A 88 -13.17 2.50 15.30
C GLY A 88 -14.36 1.59 14.95
N CYS A 89 -15.40 2.09 14.28
CA CYS A 89 -16.61 1.32 13.94
C CYS A 89 -16.40 0.18 12.93
N LYS A 90 -15.25 0.11 12.27
CA LYS A 90 -14.84 -0.94 11.31
C LYS A 90 -15.66 -1.03 10.02
N VAL A 91 -16.60 -0.13 9.74
CA VAL A 91 -17.40 -0.17 8.50
C VAL A 91 -16.51 -0.09 7.25
N CYS A 92 -15.46 0.71 7.28
CA CYS A 92 -14.52 0.83 6.17
C CYS A 92 -13.70 -0.45 5.89
N THR A 93 -13.50 -1.33 6.89
CA THR A 93 -12.81 -2.60 6.68
C THR A 93 -13.66 -3.57 5.86
N VAL A 94 -14.97 -3.54 6.05
CA VAL A 94 -15.94 -4.33 5.26
C VAL A 94 -16.16 -3.71 3.88
N ALA A 95 -16.17 -2.39 3.80
CA ALA A 95 -16.38 -1.68 2.53
C ALA A 95 -15.18 -1.78 1.58
N CYS A 96 -13.97 -2.10 2.07
CA CYS A 96 -12.78 -2.20 1.24
C CYS A 96 -12.76 -3.53 0.47
N PRO A 97 -12.89 -3.54 -0.88
CA PRO A 97 -12.89 -4.78 -1.66
C PRO A 97 -11.53 -5.49 -1.67
N PHE A 98 -10.45 -4.77 -1.29
CA PHE A 98 -9.08 -5.28 -1.28
C PHE A 98 -8.59 -5.70 0.10
N GLY A 99 -9.38 -5.49 1.16
CA GLY A 99 -9.02 -5.86 2.54
C GLY A 99 -7.81 -5.12 3.12
N THR A 100 -7.47 -3.95 2.61
CA THR A 100 -6.25 -3.21 2.97
C THR A 100 -6.41 -2.24 4.14
N ILE A 101 -7.54 -2.29 4.83
CA ILE A 101 -7.82 -1.49 6.02
C ILE A 101 -7.90 -2.43 7.21
N ASN A 102 -7.04 -2.20 8.20
CA ASN A 102 -6.95 -3.04 9.38
C ASN A 102 -7.36 -2.27 10.63
N TYR A 103 -7.97 -2.97 11.56
CA TYR A 103 -8.28 -2.43 12.89
C TYR A 103 -7.11 -2.71 13.82
N VAL A 104 -6.67 -1.67 14.55
CA VAL A 104 -5.61 -1.76 15.55
C VAL A 104 -6.25 -1.70 16.92
N ALA A 105 -6.28 -2.83 17.63
CA ALA A 105 -6.96 -2.97 18.90
C ALA A 105 -6.35 -2.06 19.99
N ASP A 106 -5.02 -1.92 19.99
CA ASP A 106 -4.30 -1.14 20.99
C ASP A 106 -4.73 0.34 21.06
N ILE A 107 -5.10 0.90 19.91
CA ILE A 107 -5.54 2.30 19.80
C ILE A 107 -7.05 2.45 19.55
N GLY A 108 -7.75 1.34 19.31
CA GLY A 108 -9.18 1.35 19.01
C GLY A 108 -9.57 1.99 17.68
N LYS A 109 -8.65 2.09 16.72
CA LYS A 109 -8.79 2.80 15.44
C LYS A 109 -8.51 1.89 14.26
N VAL A 110 -8.91 2.33 13.06
CA VAL A 110 -8.52 1.68 11.83
C VAL A 110 -7.28 2.34 11.25
N GLN A 111 -6.49 1.57 10.51
CA GLN A 111 -5.32 2.06 9.79
C GLN A 111 -5.32 1.56 8.35
N LYS A 112 -4.71 2.32 7.47
CA LYS A 112 -4.43 1.99 6.07
C LYS A 112 -3.21 2.77 5.60
N CYS A 113 -2.60 2.36 4.50
CA CYS A 113 -1.51 3.12 3.89
C CYS A 113 -1.96 4.54 3.57
N ASP A 114 -1.15 5.52 3.97
CA ASP A 114 -1.31 6.97 3.74
C ASP A 114 -0.22 7.52 2.81
N LEU A 115 0.59 6.64 2.21
CA LEU A 115 1.78 6.97 1.41
C LEU A 115 2.86 7.73 2.20
N CYS A 116 2.85 7.65 3.54
CA CYS A 116 3.76 8.37 4.44
C CYS A 116 3.86 9.85 4.06
N PHE A 117 2.74 10.49 3.78
CA PHE A 117 2.63 11.89 3.35
C PHE A 117 3.50 12.27 2.13
N GLY A 118 3.86 11.29 1.28
CA GLY A 118 4.60 11.50 0.05
C GLY A 118 6.04 10.97 0.05
N GLU A 119 6.51 10.43 1.17
CA GLU A 119 7.84 9.82 1.34
C GLU A 119 7.71 8.38 1.86
N PRO A 120 7.27 7.43 1.03
CA PRO A 120 6.93 6.09 1.48
C PRO A 120 8.17 5.28 1.89
N ALA A 121 8.40 5.14 3.19
CA ALA A 121 9.53 4.41 3.78
C ALA A 121 9.67 2.97 3.27
N CYS A 122 8.56 2.32 2.90
CA CYS A 122 8.60 0.97 2.33
C CYS A 122 9.24 0.91 0.93
N ALA A 123 9.13 1.98 0.14
CA ALA A 123 9.78 2.07 -1.18
C ALA A 123 11.27 2.36 -1.03
N GLU A 124 11.64 3.25 -0.11
CA GLU A 124 13.04 3.58 0.17
C GLU A 124 13.81 2.39 0.74
N ALA A 125 13.18 1.64 1.64
CA ALA A 125 13.78 0.47 2.27
C ALA A 125 13.84 -0.77 1.37
N CYS A 126 13.26 -0.75 0.16
CA CYS A 126 13.22 -1.91 -0.71
C CYS A 126 14.53 -2.11 -1.48
N PRO A 127 15.40 -3.10 -1.13
CA PRO A 127 16.72 -3.24 -1.73
C PRO A 127 16.69 -3.69 -3.19
N THR A 128 15.59 -4.33 -3.61
CA THR A 128 15.44 -4.88 -4.97
C THR A 128 14.62 -3.99 -5.89
N GLY A 129 14.10 -2.88 -5.37
CA GLY A 129 13.18 -2.03 -6.14
C GLY A 129 11.87 -2.73 -6.53
N ALA A 130 11.47 -3.75 -5.76
CA ALA A 130 10.17 -4.40 -5.95
C ALA A 130 9.00 -3.47 -5.60
N ILE A 131 9.26 -2.45 -4.78
CA ILE A 131 8.32 -1.39 -4.44
C ILE A 131 8.94 -0.08 -4.87
N THR A 132 8.23 0.67 -5.71
CA THR A 132 8.66 1.99 -6.18
C THR A 132 7.53 2.99 -6.01
N PHE A 133 7.88 4.26 -5.82
CA PHE A 133 6.91 5.34 -5.69
C PHE A 133 6.96 6.22 -6.93
N ILE A 134 5.93 6.14 -7.74
CA ILE A 134 5.91 6.73 -9.08
C ILE A 134 4.65 7.58 -9.30
N ASP A 135 4.69 8.42 -10.30
CA ASP A 135 3.52 9.15 -10.76
C ASP A 135 2.48 8.17 -11.32
N ALA A 136 1.26 8.22 -10.78
CA ALA A 136 0.19 7.33 -11.16
C ALA A 136 -0.21 7.45 -12.65
N ASN A 137 0.04 8.58 -13.29
CA ASN A 137 -0.22 8.79 -14.71
C ASN A 137 0.70 7.96 -15.62
N TRP A 138 1.87 7.56 -15.13
CA TRP A 138 2.87 6.80 -15.90
C TRP A 138 2.85 5.30 -15.66
N THR A 139 2.11 4.83 -14.66
CA THR A 139 2.05 3.41 -14.28
C THR A 139 1.62 2.50 -15.44
N GLY A 140 0.73 2.99 -16.29
CA GLY A 140 0.27 2.26 -17.48
C GLY A 140 1.35 2.08 -18.53
N LEU A 141 2.14 3.11 -18.79
CA LEU A 141 3.25 3.07 -19.77
C LEU A 141 4.38 2.15 -19.33
N ASP A 142 4.72 2.15 -18.05
CA ASP A 142 5.73 1.23 -17.52
C ASP A 142 5.30 -0.24 -17.65
N ARG A 143 4.03 -0.53 -17.39
CA ARG A 143 3.48 -1.87 -17.63
C ARG A 143 3.49 -2.26 -19.11
N MET A 144 3.12 -1.35 -19.99
CA MET A 144 3.18 -1.57 -21.44
C MET A 144 4.63 -1.88 -21.89
N ARG A 145 5.60 -1.12 -21.39
CA ARG A 145 7.02 -1.37 -21.67
C ARG A 145 7.45 -2.76 -21.21
N GLN A 146 7.15 -3.14 -19.95
CA GLN A 146 7.49 -4.44 -19.40
C GLN A 146 6.87 -5.60 -20.21
N TRP A 147 5.66 -5.43 -20.71
CA TRP A 147 5.04 -6.41 -21.60
C TRP A 147 5.71 -6.45 -22.97
N ALA A 148 6.04 -5.31 -23.55
CA ALA A 148 6.77 -5.23 -24.83
C ALA A 148 8.14 -5.92 -24.74
N GLU A 149 8.89 -5.69 -23.65
CA GLU A 149 10.16 -6.36 -23.39
C GLU A 149 10.03 -7.89 -23.33
N LYS A 150 8.94 -8.41 -22.72
CA LYS A 150 8.67 -9.85 -22.69
C LYS A 150 8.38 -10.45 -24.07
N THR A 151 7.73 -9.69 -24.96
CA THR A 151 7.46 -10.15 -26.32
C THR A 151 8.72 -10.12 -27.19
N ASP A 152 9.64 -9.19 -26.92
CA ASP A 152 10.91 -9.09 -27.63
C ASP A 152 11.85 -10.26 -27.28
N THR A 153 11.94 -10.63 -25.99
CA THR A 153 12.77 -11.76 -25.55
C THR A 153 12.18 -13.14 -25.93
N ALA A 154 10.90 -13.23 -26.27
CA ALA A 154 10.28 -14.47 -26.74
C ALA A 154 10.56 -14.75 -28.25
N ALA A 155 11.13 -13.81 -28.97
CA ALA A 155 11.48 -13.91 -30.39
C ALA A 155 12.95 -14.36 -30.62
N ALA A 156 13.73 -14.59 -29.56
CA ALA A 156 15.09 -15.09 -29.58
C ALA A 156 15.16 -16.53 -29.05
#